data_ea4d9ca800e68e590758040c2dfca393
#
_entry.id   ea4d9ca800e68e590758040c2dfca393
#
_cell.length_a   1.000
_cell.length_b   1.000
_cell.length_c   1.000
_cell.angle_alpha   90.00
_cell.angle_beta   90.00
_cell.angle_gamma   90.00
#
_symmetry.space_group_name_H-M   'P 1'
#
loop_
_entity.id
_entity.type
_entity.pdbx_description
1 polymer ?
#
loop_
_entity_poly.entity_id
_entity_poly.type
_entity_poly.pdbx_seq_one_letter_code
_entity_poly.pdbx_strand_id
1 'polypeptide(L)'
;MVADCLFCRMLAGDVPATRLHEDDLVIAIRDINPQAPTHVLVLPVRHIASAADLRDEDGPLLGRLFGVAAALAAREGLDTGWRLVTNVGRDGGQSVDHLHLHLLGGRPMRWPPG
;
A
#
# COMPACT_ATOMS: atom_id res chain seq x y z
N MET A 1 16.51 6.63 -1.96
CA MET A 1 15.81 5.97 -3.07
C MET A 1 16.65 4.83 -3.61
N VAL A 2 16.00 3.77 -4.05
CA VAL A 2 16.64 2.57 -4.59
C VAL A 2 16.31 2.49 -6.08
N ALA A 3 17.33 2.52 -6.93
CA ALA A 3 17.16 2.72 -8.38
C ALA A 3 16.43 1.55 -9.08
N ASP A 4 16.55 0.33 -8.58
CA ASP A 4 15.89 -0.86 -9.14
C ASP A 4 14.57 -1.18 -8.45
N CYS A 5 14.10 -0.34 -7.52
CA CYS A 5 12.80 -0.49 -6.89
C CYS A 5 11.73 0.17 -7.76
N LEU A 6 10.71 -0.60 -8.16
CA LEU A 6 9.60 -0.10 -8.96
C LEU A 6 8.92 1.11 -8.31
N PHE A 7 8.65 1.04 -7.01
CA PHE A 7 7.94 2.13 -6.31
C PHE A 7 8.83 3.36 -6.12
N CYS A 8 10.14 3.18 -5.88
CA CYS A 8 11.06 4.30 -5.86
C CYS A 8 11.12 5.01 -7.23
N ARG A 9 11.05 4.24 -8.32
CA ARG A 9 11.00 4.79 -9.68
C ARG A 9 9.67 5.53 -9.94
N MET A 10 8.55 5.03 -9.42
CA MET A 10 7.27 5.74 -9.49
C MET A 10 7.33 7.06 -8.72
N LEU A 11 7.92 7.06 -7.53
CA LEU A 11 8.10 8.26 -6.73
C LEU A 11 8.97 9.30 -7.44
N ALA A 12 9.99 8.85 -8.15
CA ALA A 12 10.88 9.72 -8.94
C ALA A 12 10.24 10.23 -10.23
N GLY A 13 9.07 9.70 -10.62
CA GLY A 13 8.38 10.07 -11.86
C GLY A 13 8.85 9.30 -13.09
N ASP A 14 9.72 8.30 -12.93
CA ASP A 14 10.25 7.51 -14.05
C ASP A 14 9.24 6.49 -14.58
N VAL A 15 8.28 6.11 -13.75
CA VAL A 15 7.22 5.15 -14.10
C VAL A 15 5.88 5.80 -13.75
N PRO A 16 4.90 5.81 -14.68
CA PRO A 16 3.62 6.44 -14.41
C PRO A 16 2.81 5.68 -13.36
N ALA A 17 2.02 6.41 -12.58
CA ALA A 17 1.10 5.85 -11.60
C ALA A 17 -0.05 6.82 -11.37
N THR A 18 -1.24 6.28 -11.12
CA THR A 18 -2.41 7.10 -10.74
C THR A 18 -2.34 7.34 -9.24
N ARG A 19 -1.98 8.56 -8.86
CA ARG A 19 -1.77 8.93 -7.46
C ARG A 19 -3.08 9.45 -6.85
N LEU A 20 -3.47 8.86 -5.72
CA LEU A 20 -4.68 9.23 -4.98
C LEU A 20 -4.36 10.06 -3.74
N HIS A 21 -3.15 9.94 -3.23
CA HIS A 21 -2.67 10.68 -2.07
C HIS A 21 -1.15 10.81 -2.18
N GLU A 22 -0.64 11.97 -1.77
CA GLU A 22 0.80 12.21 -1.72
C GLU A 22 1.10 13.24 -0.65
N ASP A 23 1.97 12.87 0.29
CA ASP A 23 2.55 13.79 1.26
C ASP A 23 4.01 13.44 1.49
N ASP A 24 4.66 14.07 2.47
CA ASP A 24 6.09 13.87 2.72
C ASP A 24 6.45 12.44 3.15
N LEU A 25 5.49 11.70 3.70
CA LEU A 25 5.71 10.40 4.30
C LEU A 25 5.10 9.25 3.52
N VAL A 26 3.94 9.48 2.88
CA VAL A 26 3.08 8.44 2.32
C VAL A 26 2.60 8.81 0.93
N ILE A 27 2.60 7.83 0.04
CA ILE A 27 1.95 7.92 -1.26
C ILE A 27 0.93 6.78 -1.38
N ALA A 28 -0.17 7.05 -2.07
CA ALA A 28 -1.15 6.02 -2.41
C ALA A 28 -1.45 6.07 -3.90
N ILE A 29 -1.45 4.90 -4.55
CA ILE A 29 -1.63 4.77 -5.98
C ILE A 29 -2.64 3.64 -6.27
N ARG A 30 -3.30 3.72 -7.45
CA ARG A 30 -4.13 2.60 -7.93
C ARG A 30 -3.25 1.45 -8.37
N ASP A 31 -3.65 0.22 -8.00
CA ASP A 31 -3.01 -0.97 -8.54
C ASP A 31 -3.41 -1.12 -10.02
N ILE A 32 -2.43 -1.39 -10.89
CA ILE A 32 -2.68 -1.53 -12.34
C ILE A 32 -3.31 -2.88 -12.69
N ASN A 33 -3.29 -3.83 -11.75
CA ASN A 33 -3.92 -5.14 -11.92
C ASN A 33 -4.86 -5.39 -10.73
N PRO A 34 -5.99 -4.65 -10.67
CA PRO A 34 -6.83 -4.66 -9.48
C PRO A 34 -7.48 -6.02 -9.24
N GLN A 35 -7.46 -6.45 -7.97
CA GLN A 35 -8.06 -7.69 -7.51
C GLN A 35 -9.41 -7.46 -6.83
N ALA A 36 -9.86 -6.22 -6.80
CA ALA A 36 -11.17 -5.80 -6.27
C ALA A 36 -11.58 -4.51 -6.98
N PRO A 37 -12.86 -4.11 -6.96
CA PRO A 37 -13.32 -2.85 -7.54
C PRO A 37 -12.53 -1.64 -7.05
N THR A 38 -12.17 -1.62 -5.76
CA THR A 38 -11.19 -0.69 -5.21
C THR A 38 -9.95 -1.48 -4.81
N HIS A 39 -8.82 -1.17 -5.43
CA HIS A 39 -7.53 -1.76 -5.08
C HIS A 39 -6.46 -0.66 -5.13
N VAL A 40 -6.05 -0.22 -3.96
CA VAL A 40 -5.10 0.90 -3.78
C VAL A 40 -3.88 0.39 -3.04
N LEU A 41 -2.70 0.84 -3.45
CA LEU A 41 -1.45 0.58 -2.74
C LEU A 41 -1.11 1.81 -1.91
N VAL A 42 -0.90 1.60 -0.62
CA VAL A 42 -0.50 2.65 0.32
C VAL A 42 0.90 2.32 0.81
N LEU A 43 1.85 3.21 0.58
CA LEU A 43 3.25 2.92 0.83
C LEU A 43 4.03 4.12 1.34
N PRO A 44 5.10 3.89 2.11
CA PRO A 44 5.97 4.97 2.56
C PRO A 44 6.81 5.50 1.40
N VAL A 45 7.09 6.80 1.43
CA VAL A 45 8.03 7.44 0.51
C VAL A 45 9.44 6.89 0.76
N ARG A 46 9.82 6.72 2.03
CA ARG A 46 11.10 6.11 2.40
C ARG A 46 11.12 4.64 2.00
N HIS A 47 12.21 4.18 1.40
CA HIS A 47 12.36 2.78 1.03
C HIS A 47 12.55 1.92 2.27
N ILE A 48 11.56 1.08 2.57
CA ILE A 48 11.61 0.02 3.57
C ILE A 48 11.26 -1.24 2.79
N ALA A 49 12.10 -2.28 2.85
CA ALA A 49 11.92 -3.45 1.99
C ALA A 49 10.64 -4.22 2.30
N SER A 50 10.28 -4.37 3.58
CA SER A 50 9.06 -5.07 3.98
C SER A 50 8.69 -4.75 5.42
N ALA A 51 7.54 -5.23 5.86
CA ALA A 51 7.10 -5.09 7.24
C ALA A 51 8.05 -5.81 8.23
N ALA A 52 8.83 -6.79 7.76
CA ALA A 52 9.81 -7.47 8.61
C ALA A 52 10.95 -6.54 9.05
N ASP A 53 11.17 -5.44 8.33
CA ASP A 53 12.24 -4.49 8.62
C ASP A 53 11.77 -3.30 9.48
N LEU A 54 10.52 -3.30 9.89
CA LEU A 54 9.97 -2.24 10.73
C LEU A 54 10.54 -2.28 12.14
N ARG A 55 10.73 -1.11 12.74
CA ARG A 55 11.24 -0.92 14.09
C ARG A 55 10.24 -0.12 14.91
N ASP A 56 10.43 -0.08 16.23
CA ASP A 56 9.53 0.66 17.13
C ASP A 56 9.45 2.14 16.75
N GLU A 57 10.55 2.75 16.33
CA GLU A 57 10.58 4.15 15.90
C GLU A 57 9.76 4.42 14.63
N ASP A 58 9.38 3.40 13.88
CA ASP A 58 8.52 3.52 12.70
C ASP A 58 7.03 3.58 13.05
N GLY A 59 6.68 3.53 14.34
CA GLY A 59 5.28 3.60 14.80
C GLY A 59 4.49 4.76 14.21
N PRO A 60 5.00 6.01 14.25
CA PRO A 60 4.30 7.15 13.66
C PRO A 60 4.05 6.99 12.15
N LEU A 61 5.01 6.43 11.40
CA LEU A 61 4.84 6.14 9.98
C LEU A 61 3.75 5.09 9.75
N LEU A 62 3.73 4.03 10.55
CA LEU A 62 2.68 3.00 10.45
C LEU A 62 1.30 3.60 10.72
N GLY A 63 1.17 4.42 11.76
CA GLY A 63 -0.07 5.13 12.05
C GLY A 63 -0.52 5.98 10.87
N ARG A 64 0.42 6.63 10.20
CA ARG A 64 0.13 7.45 9.01
C ARG A 64 -0.33 6.60 7.84
N LEU A 65 0.34 5.46 7.58
CA LEU A 65 -0.07 4.54 6.51
C LEU A 65 -1.50 4.04 6.72
N PHE A 66 -1.83 3.59 7.93
CA PHE A 66 -3.19 3.12 8.25
C PHE A 66 -4.21 4.25 8.18
N GLY A 67 -3.85 5.45 8.65
CA GLY A 67 -4.72 6.61 8.59
C GLY A 67 -5.06 7.02 7.17
N VAL A 68 -4.07 7.02 6.27
CA VAL A 68 -4.28 7.31 4.84
C VAL A 68 -5.18 6.24 4.22
N ALA A 69 -4.94 4.95 4.53
CA ALA A 69 -5.78 3.87 4.02
C ALA A 69 -7.24 4.04 4.46
N ALA A 70 -7.48 4.35 5.73
CA ALA A 70 -8.83 4.56 6.26
C ALA A 70 -9.52 5.76 5.60
N ALA A 71 -8.80 6.86 5.40
CA ALA A 71 -9.33 8.04 4.73
C ALA A 71 -9.70 7.75 3.27
N LEU A 72 -8.85 7.00 2.56
CA LEU A 72 -9.12 6.60 1.19
C LEU A 72 -10.30 5.64 1.10
N ALA A 73 -10.43 4.70 2.04
CA ALA A 73 -11.58 3.80 2.10
C ALA A 73 -12.89 4.59 2.21
N ALA A 74 -12.92 5.61 3.05
CA ALA A 74 -14.09 6.49 3.18
C ALA A 74 -14.38 7.24 1.89
N ARG A 75 -13.36 7.80 1.25
CA ARG A 75 -13.50 8.54 -0.02
C ARG A 75 -13.97 7.64 -1.17
N GLU A 76 -13.56 6.38 -1.18
CA GLU A 76 -13.96 5.40 -2.20
C GLU A 76 -15.32 4.77 -1.92
N GLY A 77 -15.99 5.20 -0.84
CA GLY A 77 -17.34 4.72 -0.51
C GLY A 77 -17.38 3.29 0.02
N LEU A 78 -16.34 2.83 0.68
CA LEU A 78 -16.25 1.45 1.19
C LEU A 78 -16.96 1.30 2.54
N ASP A 79 -18.24 1.69 2.58
CA ASP A 79 -19.02 1.79 3.83
C ASP A 79 -19.29 0.45 4.48
N THR A 80 -19.33 -0.64 3.70
CA THR A 80 -19.64 -1.96 4.21
C THR A 80 -18.42 -2.75 4.67
N GLY A 81 -17.24 -2.17 4.48
CA GLY A 81 -16.00 -2.77 4.95
C GLY A 81 -14.94 -2.90 3.87
N TRP A 82 -13.74 -3.19 4.30
CA TRP A 82 -12.56 -3.30 3.43
C TRP A 82 -11.51 -4.15 4.11
N ARG A 83 -10.52 -4.55 3.34
CA ARG A 83 -9.40 -5.35 3.84
C ARG A 83 -8.09 -4.62 3.54
N LEU A 84 -7.18 -4.68 4.50
CA LEU A 84 -5.83 -4.15 4.35
C LEU A 84 -4.84 -5.30 4.50
N VAL A 85 -3.93 -5.45 3.52
CA VAL A 85 -2.99 -6.58 3.46
C VAL A 85 -1.60 -6.06 3.17
N THR A 86 -0.59 -6.56 3.90
CA THR A 86 0.79 -6.44 3.49
C THR A 86 1.42 -7.83 3.39
N ASN A 87 2.21 -8.05 2.35
CA ASN A 87 2.87 -9.32 2.09
C ASN A 87 4.35 -9.20 2.45
N VAL A 88 4.89 -10.21 3.10
CA VAL A 88 6.30 -10.25 3.51
C VAL A 88 6.94 -11.50 2.95
N GLY A 89 7.99 -11.33 2.15
CA GLY A 89 8.80 -12.42 1.64
C GLY A 89 8.10 -13.29 0.61
N ARG A 90 8.81 -14.34 0.21
CA ARG A 90 8.35 -15.26 -0.82
C ARG A 90 7.03 -15.95 -0.45
N ASP A 91 6.95 -16.51 0.73
CA ASP A 91 5.76 -17.27 1.15
C ASP A 91 4.57 -16.35 1.45
N GLY A 92 4.83 -15.08 1.73
CA GLY A 92 3.78 -14.06 1.86
C GLY A 92 3.30 -13.52 0.53
N GLY A 93 3.96 -13.85 -0.58
CA GLY A 93 3.59 -13.39 -1.92
C GLY A 93 4.03 -11.95 -2.23
N GLN A 94 5.11 -11.48 -1.59
CA GLN A 94 5.61 -10.13 -1.85
C GLN A 94 6.24 -10.04 -3.24
N SER A 95 5.68 -9.20 -4.09
CA SER A 95 6.13 -9.04 -5.48
C SER A 95 7.07 -7.86 -5.69
N VAL A 96 7.03 -6.85 -4.84
CA VAL A 96 7.92 -5.68 -4.90
C VAL A 96 8.54 -5.47 -3.53
N ASP A 97 9.87 -5.36 -3.48
CA ASP A 97 10.62 -5.23 -2.23
C ASP A 97 10.66 -3.78 -1.74
N HIS A 98 9.48 -3.24 -1.54
CA HIS A 98 9.20 -1.95 -0.94
C HIS A 98 7.88 -2.10 -0.20
N LEU A 99 7.89 -1.86 1.11
CA LEU A 99 6.70 -1.98 1.96
C LEU A 99 5.49 -1.31 1.31
N HIS A 100 4.41 -2.05 1.19
CA HIS A 100 3.14 -1.50 0.71
C HIS A 100 1.97 -2.26 1.30
N LEU A 101 0.88 -1.54 1.52
CA LEU A 101 -0.38 -2.08 2.01
C LEU A 101 -1.37 -2.09 0.84
N HIS A 102 -2.00 -3.24 0.61
CA HIS A 102 -3.11 -3.34 -0.34
C HIS A 102 -4.40 -2.99 0.37
N LEU A 103 -5.07 -1.93 -0.05
CA LEU A 103 -6.42 -1.60 0.36
C LEU A 103 -7.37 -2.19 -0.68
N LEU A 104 -8.20 -3.15 -0.24
CA LEU A 104 -9.12 -3.89 -1.10
C LEU A 104 -10.54 -3.69 -0.63
N GLY A 105 -11.43 -3.33 -1.54
CA GLY A 105 -12.84 -3.15 -1.19
C GLY A 105 -13.75 -3.13 -2.41
N GLY A 106 -15.04 -2.97 -2.16
CA GLY A 106 -16.06 -2.95 -3.21
C GLY A 106 -16.64 -4.31 -3.54
N ARG A 107 -16.24 -5.34 -2.81
CA ARG A 107 -16.80 -6.68 -2.86
C ARG A 107 -16.57 -7.39 -1.51
N PRO A 108 -17.36 -8.43 -1.18
CA PRO A 108 -17.07 -9.24 -0.01
C PRO A 108 -15.72 -9.96 -0.15
N MET A 109 -14.99 -10.01 0.95
CA MET A 109 -13.77 -10.80 1.07
C MET A 109 -14.09 -12.11 1.73
N ARG A 110 -13.27 -13.13 1.48
CA ARG A 110 -13.49 -14.47 2.02
C ARG A 110 -12.54 -14.76 3.17
N TRP A 111 -12.88 -15.77 3.94
CA TRP A 111 -12.04 -16.33 4.96
C TRP A 111 -11.91 -17.84 4.73
N PRO A 112 -10.68 -18.44 4.80
CA PRO A 112 -9.40 -17.78 5.14
C PRO A 112 -8.91 -16.81 4.07
N PRO A 113 -7.97 -15.90 4.45
CA PRO A 113 -7.56 -14.78 3.58
C PRO A 113 -6.58 -15.16 2.46
N GLY A 114 -6.17 -16.40 2.38
CA GLY A 114 -5.23 -16.81 1.35
C GLY A 114 -5.35 -18.22 0.89
#